data_67054d9d3d1e8a77dc40072f40cb1848
#
_entry.id   67054d9d3d1e8a77dc40072f40cb1848
#
_cell.length_a   1.000
_cell.length_b   1.000
_cell.length_c   1.000
_cell.angle_alpha   90.00
_cell.angle_beta   90.00
_cell.angle_gamma   90.00
#
_symmetry.space_group_name_H-M   'P 1'
#
loop_
_entity.id
_entity.type
_entity.pdbx_description
1 polymer ?
#
loop_
_entity_poly.entity_id
_entity_poly.type
_entity_poly.pdbx_seq_one_letter_code
_entity_poly.pdbx_strand_id
1 'polypeptide(L)'
;MTSRQSRAFFLTIFIFCVIVSNISLAQIRLEQLVQKYWLASSTIERQKAAKEIVRASPVFSELYQLLSVGKRYPVQSTGIVKVPQGGKYLPPHAVVIIPADYQPDLSYPVQVYLHGAVTNNDPFFLYRYTLDTLDASLLQTKSILIFPSGWSLAPWWCHAQADNIHRLLSWVKENYNINENQVRLRGVSDGGIGCYYLANADQTPWSVITPFIGSLRALNQLSDRQIYLSNFINSSMFIVNTNQDEIFDITWEQPYINKLLSISSKTSFVQVDSSRHSLLWYPALKDSIERFNQLHDRNPFPDALIWQTEDVVKYGRYKYIRIDKLGSLSKNNNANDENQVQMLGTFVQAFSRETPSGLLKVTKSNNVVTVETQGVLQYTILVSPDHFDLTSPVKIITNGKKSFEGIVHPDVETLLKWNLKDNDRKMLFAAEIKVKVN
;
A
#
# COMPACT_ATOMS: atom_id res chain seq x y z
N MET A 1 42.09 28.44 44.72
CA MET A 1 41.45 28.55 43.39
C MET A 1 41.28 30.02 43.06
N THR A 2 41.93 30.51 42.04
CA THR A 2 41.95 31.93 41.68
C THR A 2 40.62 32.36 41.06
N SER A 3 40.20 33.60 41.26
CA SER A 3 38.93 34.20 40.78
C SER A 3 38.71 34.03 39.24
N ARG A 4 39.73 33.76 38.48
CA ARG A 4 39.68 33.46 37.04
C ARG A 4 39.13 32.04 36.73
N GLN A 5 39.49 31.03 37.54
CA GLN A 5 39.01 29.65 37.34
C GLN A 5 37.55 29.50 37.68
N SER A 6 37.07 30.22 38.71
CA SER A 6 35.66 30.21 39.08
C SER A 6 34.78 30.94 38.02
N ARG A 7 35.23 32.04 37.41
CA ARG A 7 34.50 32.72 36.33
C ARG A 7 34.41 31.88 35.05
N ALA A 8 35.49 31.17 34.65
CA ALA A 8 35.48 30.28 33.50
C ALA A 8 34.52 29.09 33.74
N PHE A 9 34.50 28.51 34.91
CA PHE A 9 33.60 27.41 35.28
C PHE A 9 32.11 27.84 35.25
N PHE A 10 31.78 29.00 35.82
CA PHE A 10 30.43 29.56 35.77
C PHE A 10 30.00 29.92 34.36
N LEU A 11 30.90 30.47 33.52
CA LEU A 11 30.57 30.77 32.13
C LEU A 11 30.30 29.49 31.32
N THR A 12 31.09 28.43 31.53
CA THR A 12 30.91 27.13 30.86
C THR A 12 29.58 26.47 31.26
N ILE A 13 29.22 26.50 32.56
CA ILE A 13 27.95 25.96 33.02
C ILE A 13 26.79 26.77 32.48
N PHE A 14 26.88 28.11 32.47
CA PHE A 14 25.84 28.98 31.97
C PHE A 14 25.62 28.77 30.46
N ILE A 15 26.68 28.66 29.65
CA ILE A 15 26.61 28.36 28.22
C ILE A 15 25.99 26.98 28.01
N PHE A 16 26.40 25.95 28.78
CA PHE A 16 25.83 24.61 28.71
C PHE A 16 24.32 24.58 29.07
N CYS A 17 23.93 25.28 30.15
CA CYS A 17 22.52 25.40 30.53
C CYS A 17 21.69 26.15 29.47
N VAL A 18 22.22 27.21 28.85
CA VAL A 18 21.53 27.96 27.79
C VAL A 18 21.41 27.10 26.51
N ILE A 19 22.42 26.33 26.16
CA ILE A 19 22.36 25.41 25.01
C ILE A 19 21.33 24.30 25.25
N VAL A 20 21.34 23.66 26.43
CA VAL A 20 20.39 22.59 26.78
C VAL A 20 18.96 23.13 26.83
N SER A 21 18.73 24.34 27.38
CA SER A 21 17.41 24.96 27.42
C SER A 21 16.90 25.33 26.00
N ASN A 22 17.76 25.82 25.13
CA ASN A 22 17.40 26.13 23.74
C ASN A 22 17.09 24.88 22.91
N ILE A 23 17.85 23.80 23.09
CA ILE A 23 17.55 22.50 22.45
C ILE A 23 16.18 22.00 22.91
N SER A 24 15.89 22.02 24.19
CA SER A 24 14.59 21.62 24.75
C SER A 24 13.42 22.45 24.21
N LEU A 25 13.58 23.78 24.09
CA LEU A 25 12.54 24.65 23.52
C LEU A 25 12.31 24.42 22.04
N ALA A 26 13.36 24.21 21.25
CA ALA A 26 13.26 23.91 19.82
C ALA A 26 12.53 22.55 19.59
N GLN A 27 12.86 21.54 20.38
CA GLN A 27 12.22 20.23 20.32
C GLN A 27 10.73 20.31 20.68
N ILE A 28 10.36 20.99 21.78
CA ILE A 28 8.98 21.21 22.17
C ILE A 28 8.19 21.91 21.07
N ARG A 29 8.80 22.94 20.42
CA ARG A 29 8.17 23.62 19.31
C ARG A 29 7.96 22.71 18.10
N LEU A 30 8.93 21.85 17.75
CA LEU A 30 8.80 20.89 16.65
C LEU A 30 7.69 19.88 16.94
N GLU A 31 7.62 19.33 18.14
CA GLU A 31 6.55 18.42 18.54
C GLU A 31 5.17 19.09 18.41
N GLN A 32 5.02 20.35 18.82
CA GLN A 32 3.77 21.08 18.64
C GLN A 32 3.39 21.28 17.18
N LEU A 33 4.36 21.60 16.30
CA LEU A 33 4.13 21.74 14.86
C LEU A 33 3.73 20.40 14.23
N VAL A 34 4.39 19.31 14.62
CA VAL A 34 4.06 17.96 14.15
C VAL A 34 2.69 17.51 14.65
N GLN A 35 2.32 17.82 15.89
CA GLN A 35 0.96 17.56 16.38
C GLN A 35 -0.09 18.37 15.61
N LYS A 36 0.15 19.65 15.34
CA LYS A 36 -0.73 20.47 14.49
C LYS A 36 -0.89 19.87 13.09
N TYR A 37 0.20 19.37 12.50
CA TYR A 37 0.20 18.68 11.22
C TYR A 37 -0.68 17.41 11.24
N TRP A 38 -0.56 16.59 12.28
CA TRP A 38 -1.35 15.36 12.41
C TRP A 38 -2.82 15.60 12.74
N LEU A 39 -3.13 16.66 13.47
CA LEU A 39 -4.49 17.00 13.90
C LEU A 39 -5.25 17.84 12.88
N ALA A 40 -4.61 18.22 11.77
CA ALA A 40 -5.26 18.98 10.71
C ALA A 40 -6.49 18.24 10.16
N SER A 41 -7.63 18.93 10.11
CA SER A 41 -8.94 18.38 9.73
C SER A 41 -9.13 18.24 8.21
N SER A 42 -8.24 18.82 7.43
CA SER A 42 -8.28 18.81 5.96
C SER A 42 -6.88 18.73 5.36
N THR A 43 -6.80 18.24 4.12
CA THR A 43 -5.55 18.23 3.34
C THR A 43 -4.93 19.63 3.22
N ILE A 44 -5.76 20.66 3.08
CA ILE A 44 -5.29 22.06 2.96
C ILE A 44 -4.63 22.50 4.27
N GLU A 45 -5.24 22.22 5.41
CA GLU A 45 -4.67 22.55 6.72
C GLU A 45 -3.39 21.76 6.99
N ARG A 46 -3.38 20.47 6.63
CA ARG A 46 -2.18 19.64 6.75
C ARG A 46 -1.03 20.15 5.88
N GLN A 47 -1.32 20.63 4.66
CA GLN A 47 -0.32 21.28 3.80
C GLN A 47 0.19 22.61 4.39
N LYS A 48 -0.68 23.39 5.03
CA LYS A 48 -0.24 24.62 5.73
C LYS A 48 0.68 24.30 6.90
N ALA A 49 0.31 23.32 7.73
CA ALA A 49 1.15 22.87 8.84
C ALA A 49 2.49 22.30 8.35
N ALA A 50 2.53 21.54 7.25
CA ALA A 50 3.76 21.07 6.64
C ALA A 50 4.68 22.26 6.24
N LYS A 51 4.15 23.30 5.63
CA LYS A 51 4.92 24.53 5.30
C LYS A 51 5.46 25.25 6.55
N GLU A 52 4.74 25.22 7.68
CA GLU A 52 5.23 25.77 8.95
C GLU A 52 6.40 24.96 9.49
N ILE A 53 6.34 23.62 9.38
CA ILE A 53 7.46 22.73 9.76
C ILE A 53 8.68 23.03 8.90
N VAL A 54 8.54 23.12 7.58
CA VAL A 54 9.65 23.48 6.66
C VAL A 54 10.30 24.80 7.05
N ARG A 55 9.49 25.85 7.32
CA ARG A 55 9.98 27.18 7.75
C ARG A 55 10.72 27.16 9.08
N ALA A 56 10.39 26.22 9.96
CA ALA A 56 11.07 26.05 11.25
C ALA A 56 12.45 25.39 11.08
N SER A 57 12.77 24.89 9.89
CA SER A 57 14.05 24.24 9.53
C SER A 57 14.51 23.21 10.59
N PRO A 58 13.69 22.20 10.90
CA PRO A 58 14.00 21.24 11.95
C PRO A 58 15.19 20.36 11.57
N VAL A 59 15.83 19.77 12.56
CA VAL A 59 16.77 18.67 12.36
C VAL A 59 16.02 17.50 11.72
N PHE A 60 16.50 17.03 10.56
CA PHE A 60 15.80 16.01 9.77
C PHE A 60 15.51 14.74 10.57
N SER A 61 16.49 14.22 11.33
CA SER A 61 16.34 12.99 12.12
C SER A 61 15.28 13.11 13.21
N GLU A 62 15.15 14.27 13.84
CA GLU A 62 14.11 14.53 14.85
C GLU A 62 12.71 14.52 14.22
N LEU A 63 12.54 15.22 13.09
CA LEU A 63 11.28 15.22 12.36
C LEU A 63 10.95 13.82 11.84
N TYR A 64 11.93 13.09 11.28
CA TYR A 64 11.75 11.72 10.81
C TYR A 64 11.24 10.80 11.91
N GLN A 65 11.85 10.86 13.09
CA GLN A 65 11.44 10.08 14.25
C GLN A 65 10.02 10.43 14.69
N LEU A 66 9.67 11.72 14.78
CA LEU A 66 8.32 12.15 15.17
C LEU A 66 7.26 11.65 14.16
N LEU A 67 7.56 11.68 12.85
CA LEU A 67 6.65 11.18 11.83
C LEU A 67 6.54 9.64 11.84
N SER A 68 7.60 8.91 12.15
CA SER A 68 7.59 7.44 12.24
C SER A 68 6.83 6.92 13.46
N VAL A 69 6.85 7.65 14.57
CA VAL A 69 6.01 7.37 15.75
C VAL A 69 4.55 7.71 15.47
N GLY A 70 4.29 8.81 14.77
CA GLY A 70 2.96 9.29 14.44
C GLY A 70 2.34 10.16 15.52
N LYS A 71 1.02 10.27 15.48
CA LYS A 71 0.25 11.10 16.43
C LYS A 71 -0.20 10.33 17.65
N ARG A 72 -0.56 11.05 18.69
CA ARG A 72 -1.37 10.52 19.79
C ARG A 72 -2.82 10.46 19.32
N TYR A 73 -3.39 9.27 19.30
CA TYR A 73 -4.78 9.08 18.90
C TYR A 73 -5.69 9.38 20.11
N PRO A 74 -6.76 10.16 19.92
CA PRO A 74 -7.75 10.34 20.98
C PRO A 74 -8.57 9.05 21.15
N VAL A 75 -9.26 8.95 22.28
CA VAL A 75 -10.29 7.93 22.45
C VAL A 75 -11.38 8.14 21.41
N GLN A 76 -11.71 7.10 20.67
CA GLN A 76 -12.67 7.13 19.58
C GLN A 76 -13.80 6.10 19.80
N SER A 77 -14.87 6.23 19.04
CA SER A 77 -15.98 5.27 19.05
C SER A 77 -15.49 3.88 18.63
N THR A 78 -16.01 2.86 19.33
CA THR A 78 -15.80 1.44 19.04
C THR A 78 -17.07 0.80 18.48
N GLY A 79 -16.98 -0.46 18.03
CA GLY A 79 -18.08 -1.16 17.38
C GLY A 79 -18.30 -0.67 15.96
N ILE A 80 -19.54 -0.59 15.52
CA ILE A 80 -19.89 -0.16 14.15
C ILE A 80 -19.80 1.36 14.06
N VAL A 81 -18.93 1.85 13.20
CA VAL A 81 -18.69 3.29 12.99
C VAL A 81 -19.11 3.70 11.58
N LYS A 82 -19.87 4.79 11.49
CA LYS A 82 -20.24 5.40 10.21
C LYS A 82 -19.09 6.27 9.69
N VAL A 83 -18.67 5.99 8.48
CA VAL A 83 -17.68 6.83 7.79
C VAL A 83 -18.40 8.06 7.23
N PRO A 84 -17.86 9.29 7.40
CA PRO A 84 -18.45 10.48 6.82
C PRO A 84 -18.52 10.37 5.29
N GLN A 85 -19.61 10.84 4.70
CA GLN A 85 -19.78 10.84 3.25
C GLN A 85 -18.72 11.74 2.59
N GLY A 86 -18.00 11.22 1.62
CA GLY A 86 -16.99 11.95 0.85
C GLY A 86 -17.54 12.36 -0.50
N GLY A 87 -17.90 13.67 -0.64
CA GLY A 87 -18.17 14.30 -1.93
C GLY A 87 -19.48 13.93 -2.62
N LYS A 88 -19.86 14.77 -3.60
CA LYS A 88 -21.17 14.77 -4.28
C LYS A 88 -21.46 13.52 -5.15
N TYR A 89 -20.44 12.75 -5.54
CA TYR A 89 -20.57 11.72 -6.58
C TYR A 89 -20.17 10.30 -6.17
N LEU A 90 -19.57 10.10 -5.02
CA LEU A 90 -19.21 8.80 -4.48
C LEU A 90 -19.60 8.79 -3.00
N PRO A 91 -20.76 8.26 -2.67
CA PRO A 91 -21.06 8.00 -1.27
C PRO A 91 -20.05 6.97 -0.78
N PRO A 92 -19.32 7.22 0.31
CA PRO A 92 -18.59 6.18 0.99
C PRO A 92 -19.62 5.31 1.72
N HIS A 93 -20.27 4.43 0.98
CA HIS A 93 -21.04 3.39 1.61
C HIS A 93 -20.04 2.36 2.09
N ALA A 94 -19.64 2.48 3.34
CA ALA A 94 -18.76 1.53 3.99
C ALA A 94 -19.22 1.32 5.42
N VAL A 95 -19.11 0.09 5.88
CA VAL A 95 -19.19 -0.25 7.30
C VAL A 95 -17.77 -0.42 7.80
N VAL A 96 -17.43 0.28 8.89
CA VAL A 96 -16.16 0.10 9.60
C VAL A 96 -16.46 -0.41 10.99
N ILE A 97 -15.79 -1.49 11.38
CA ILE A 97 -15.95 -2.09 12.70
C ILE A 97 -14.62 -1.92 13.46
N ILE A 98 -14.70 -1.28 14.60
CA ILE A 98 -13.58 -1.06 15.51
C ILE A 98 -13.71 -2.06 16.67
N PRO A 99 -12.61 -2.75 17.05
CA PRO A 99 -12.61 -3.65 18.20
C PRO A 99 -13.22 -3.00 19.42
N ALA A 100 -14.06 -3.74 20.15
CA ALA A 100 -14.72 -3.22 21.36
C ALA A 100 -13.72 -2.83 22.44
N ASP A 101 -12.57 -3.52 22.48
CA ASP A 101 -11.46 -3.29 23.39
C ASP A 101 -10.33 -2.41 22.78
N TYR A 102 -10.64 -1.61 21.76
CA TYR A 102 -9.68 -0.73 21.10
C TYR A 102 -9.01 0.21 22.10
N GLN A 103 -7.69 0.28 22.05
CA GLN A 103 -6.84 1.18 22.83
C GLN A 103 -6.01 2.07 21.89
N PRO A 104 -6.08 3.40 22.01
CA PRO A 104 -5.39 4.33 21.10
C PRO A 104 -3.87 4.15 21.04
N ASP A 105 -3.26 3.68 22.12
CA ASP A 105 -1.81 3.49 22.23
C ASP A 105 -1.32 2.18 21.58
N LEU A 106 -2.24 1.27 21.23
CA LEU A 106 -1.93 0.03 20.52
C LEU A 106 -2.22 0.17 19.03
N SER A 107 -1.36 -0.40 18.18
CA SER A 107 -1.60 -0.42 16.74
C SER A 107 -2.31 -1.71 16.32
N TYR A 108 -3.32 -1.58 15.47
CA TYR A 108 -4.21 -2.67 15.08
C TYR A 108 -4.04 -3.06 13.61
N PRO A 109 -4.09 -4.36 13.28
CA PRO A 109 -4.23 -4.82 11.90
C PRO A 109 -5.52 -4.28 11.28
N VAL A 110 -5.52 -4.09 9.96
CA VAL A 110 -6.71 -3.72 9.20
C VAL A 110 -7.05 -4.84 8.23
N GLN A 111 -8.33 -5.17 8.12
CA GLN A 111 -8.84 -6.11 7.13
C GLN A 111 -9.91 -5.43 6.29
N VAL A 112 -9.67 -5.30 4.99
CA VAL A 112 -10.64 -4.82 4.00
C VAL A 112 -11.32 -6.02 3.35
N TYR A 113 -12.66 -6.02 3.33
CA TYR A 113 -13.49 -7.10 2.77
C TYR A 113 -14.28 -6.61 1.56
N LEU A 114 -14.02 -7.20 0.40
CA LEU A 114 -14.75 -6.95 -0.83
C LEU A 114 -15.84 -8.03 -1.00
N HIS A 115 -17.10 -7.60 -1.02
CA HIS A 115 -18.22 -8.51 -1.20
C HIS A 115 -18.40 -8.98 -2.65
N GLY A 116 -19.14 -10.07 -2.87
CA GLY A 116 -19.56 -10.51 -4.19
C GLY A 116 -20.78 -9.75 -4.72
N ALA A 117 -21.29 -10.17 -5.88
CA ALA A 117 -22.53 -9.69 -6.49
C ALA A 117 -22.60 -8.16 -6.70
N VAL A 118 -21.55 -7.56 -7.27
CA VAL A 118 -21.50 -6.12 -7.59
C VAL A 118 -22.40 -5.70 -8.77
N THR A 119 -23.09 -6.63 -9.40
CA THR A 119 -24.12 -6.32 -10.41
C THR A 119 -25.39 -5.69 -9.83
N ASN A 120 -25.52 -5.66 -8.51
CA ASN A 120 -26.59 -4.99 -7.82
C ASN A 120 -26.51 -3.46 -8.05
N ASN A 121 -27.69 -2.84 -8.32
CA ASN A 121 -27.78 -1.39 -8.53
C ASN A 121 -27.88 -0.58 -7.22
N ASP A 122 -27.95 -1.24 -6.08
CA ASP A 122 -28.11 -0.60 -4.79
C ASP A 122 -26.76 -0.41 -4.08
N PRO A 123 -26.21 0.80 -4.03
CA PRO A 123 -24.94 1.04 -3.34
C PRO A 123 -25.04 0.85 -1.81
N PHE A 124 -26.25 0.74 -1.26
CA PHE A 124 -26.49 0.49 0.17
C PHE A 124 -26.73 -0.98 0.49
N PHE A 125 -26.70 -1.86 -0.52
CA PHE A 125 -27.00 -3.29 -0.34
C PHE A 125 -26.14 -3.91 0.77
N LEU A 126 -24.83 -3.72 0.72
CA LEU A 126 -23.94 -4.27 1.73
C LEU A 126 -24.17 -3.63 3.11
N TYR A 127 -24.42 -2.32 3.16
CA TYR A 127 -24.68 -1.64 4.42
C TYR A 127 -25.88 -2.24 5.14
N ARG A 128 -26.99 -2.46 4.44
CA ARG A 128 -28.17 -3.11 4.99
C ARG A 128 -27.87 -4.57 5.36
N TYR A 129 -27.32 -5.34 4.42
CA TYR A 129 -26.99 -6.74 4.64
C TYR A 129 -26.03 -6.93 5.83
N THR A 130 -24.97 -6.10 5.93
CA THR A 130 -24.02 -6.19 7.03
C THR A 130 -24.63 -5.81 8.37
N LEU A 131 -25.50 -4.80 8.42
CA LEU A 131 -26.20 -4.41 9.67
C LEU A 131 -27.22 -5.47 10.11
N ASP A 132 -27.92 -6.10 9.17
CA ASP A 132 -28.95 -7.07 9.47
C ASP A 132 -28.38 -8.47 9.78
N THR A 133 -27.20 -8.79 9.25
CA THR A 133 -26.57 -10.12 9.37
C THR A 133 -25.27 -10.13 10.15
N LEU A 134 -24.89 -9.00 10.76
CA LEU A 134 -23.62 -8.88 11.50
C LEU A 134 -23.62 -9.87 12.66
N ASP A 135 -22.81 -10.91 12.51
CA ASP A 135 -22.53 -11.83 13.60
C ASP A 135 -21.84 -11.06 14.74
N ALA A 136 -22.35 -11.19 15.96
CA ALA A 136 -21.75 -10.58 17.16
C ALA A 136 -20.27 -10.95 17.33
N SER A 137 -19.82 -12.06 16.74
CA SER A 137 -18.41 -12.46 16.72
C SER A 137 -17.49 -11.46 15.98
N LEU A 138 -18.02 -10.71 14.98
CA LEU A 138 -17.26 -9.67 14.29
C LEU A 138 -16.93 -8.48 15.19
N LEU A 139 -17.74 -8.22 16.22
CA LEU A 139 -17.46 -7.19 17.22
C LEU A 139 -16.34 -7.59 18.20
N GLN A 140 -16.01 -8.87 18.27
CA GLN A 140 -14.91 -9.41 19.08
C GLN A 140 -13.61 -9.53 18.30
N THR A 141 -13.55 -8.97 17.08
CA THR A 141 -12.31 -8.94 16.27
C THR A 141 -11.17 -8.24 16.97
N LYS A 142 -9.95 -8.66 16.68
CA LYS A 142 -8.71 -7.96 17.08
C LYS A 142 -8.15 -7.07 15.96
N SER A 143 -8.89 -6.93 14.87
CA SER A 143 -8.53 -6.11 13.71
C SER A 143 -9.60 -5.06 13.45
N ILE A 144 -9.21 -3.93 12.89
CA ILE A 144 -10.17 -2.97 12.32
C ILE A 144 -10.68 -3.56 11.00
N LEU A 145 -12.00 -3.69 10.86
CA LEU A 145 -12.62 -4.24 9.66
C LEU A 145 -13.23 -3.12 8.81
N ILE A 146 -13.00 -3.16 7.52
CA ILE A 146 -13.55 -2.21 6.56
C ILE A 146 -14.32 -3.00 5.51
N PHE A 147 -15.62 -2.72 5.37
CA PHE A 147 -16.52 -3.28 4.37
C PHE A 147 -16.94 -2.16 3.42
N PRO A 148 -16.17 -1.88 2.36
CA PRO A 148 -16.62 -0.95 1.32
C PRO A 148 -17.78 -1.56 0.52
N SER A 149 -18.57 -0.72 -0.14
CA SER A 149 -19.65 -1.15 -1.02
C SER A 149 -19.22 -1.02 -2.48
N GLY A 150 -19.38 -2.11 -3.26
CA GLY A 150 -19.28 -2.14 -4.70
C GLY A 150 -20.68 -2.31 -5.32
N TRP A 151 -20.91 -1.74 -6.52
CA TRP A 151 -22.18 -1.89 -7.25
C TRP A 151 -21.95 -1.76 -8.75
N SER A 152 -22.99 -1.94 -9.55
CA SER A 152 -22.88 -2.00 -11.02
C SER A 152 -22.21 -0.80 -11.68
N LEU A 153 -22.39 0.43 -11.14
CA LEU A 153 -21.74 1.63 -11.67
C LEU A 153 -20.34 1.88 -11.10
N ALA A 154 -19.95 1.16 -10.06
CA ALA A 154 -18.62 1.20 -9.48
C ALA A 154 -18.22 -0.19 -8.96
N PRO A 155 -17.93 -1.13 -9.88
CA PRO A 155 -17.48 -2.47 -9.54
C PRO A 155 -16.04 -2.46 -9.02
N TRP A 156 -15.59 -3.55 -8.42
CA TRP A 156 -14.26 -3.66 -7.81
C TRP A 156 -13.08 -3.51 -8.77
N TRP A 157 -13.30 -3.73 -10.07
CA TRP A 157 -12.28 -3.72 -11.11
C TRP A 157 -12.18 -2.38 -11.85
N CYS A 158 -12.47 -1.28 -11.15
CA CYS A 158 -12.30 0.06 -11.69
C CYS A 158 -11.53 0.98 -10.73
N HIS A 159 -10.83 1.97 -11.30
CA HIS A 159 -10.01 2.91 -10.53
C HIS A 159 -10.82 3.71 -9.50
N ALA A 160 -12.09 3.99 -9.76
CA ALA A 160 -12.95 4.71 -8.82
C ALA A 160 -13.11 3.96 -7.49
N GLN A 161 -13.14 2.61 -7.53
CA GLN A 161 -13.18 1.80 -6.32
C GLN A 161 -11.82 1.71 -5.64
N ALA A 162 -10.71 1.65 -6.39
CA ALA A 162 -9.39 1.75 -5.80
C ALA A 162 -9.24 3.08 -5.02
N ASP A 163 -9.63 4.20 -5.62
CA ASP A 163 -9.64 5.52 -4.96
C ASP A 163 -10.57 5.55 -3.74
N ASN A 164 -11.73 4.88 -3.81
CA ASN A 164 -12.66 4.78 -2.68
C ASN A 164 -12.03 4.02 -1.50
N ILE A 165 -11.42 2.88 -1.76
CA ILE A 165 -10.73 2.07 -0.75
C ILE A 165 -9.58 2.83 -0.11
N HIS A 166 -8.80 3.57 -0.91
CA HIS A 166 -7.75 4.46 -0.38
C HIS A 166 -8.29 5.53 0.55
N ARG A 167 -9.40 6.17 0.20
CA ARG A 167 -10.03 7.19 1.07
C ARG A 167 -10.50 6.57 2.38
N LEU A 168 -11.07 5.38 2.35
CA LEU A 168 -11.48 4.66 3.55
C LEU A 168 -10.28 4.28 4.43
N LEU A 169 -9.20 3.77 3.84
CA LEU A 169 -7.96 3.49 4.56
C LEU A 169 -7.35 4.76 5.16
N SER A 170 -7.33 5.87 4.41
CA SER A 170 -6.83 7.16 4.89
C SER A 170 -7.67 7.67 6.07
N TRP A 171 -9.00 7.58 5.97
CA TRP A 171 -9.89 7.96 7.05
C TRP A 171 -9.65 7.10 8.32
N VAL A 172 -9.46 5.78 8.16
CA VAL A 172 -9.12 4.91 9.30
C VAL A 172 -7.78 5.29 9.90
N LYS A 173 -6.73 5.51 9.11
CA LYS A 173 -5.42 5.98 9.58
C LYS A 173 -5.48 7.33 10.29
N GLU A 174 -6.40 8.19 9.89
CA GLU A 174 -6.60 9.50 10.53
C GLU A 174 -7.30 9.41 11.88
N ASN A 175 -8.10 8.40 12.11
CA ASN A 175 -8.93 8.29 13.32
C ASN A 175 -8.47 7.20 14.29
N TYR A 176 -7.80 6.17 13.80
CA TYR A 176 -7.43 4.99 14.58
C TYR A 176 -5.97 4.62 14.37
N ASN A 177 -5.32 4.14 15.43
CA ASN A 177 -3.94 3.69 15.40
C ASN A 177 -3.88 2.30 14.73
N ILE A 178 -3.41 2.26 13.50
CA ILE A 178 -3.27 1.02 12.74
C ILE A 178 -1.80 0.59 12.63
N ASN A 179 -1.59 -0.69 12.34
CA ASN A 179 -0.30 -1.19 11.86
C ASN A 179 -0.30 -1.17 10.33
N GLU A 180 0.39 -0.22 9.73
CA GLU A 180 0.44 -0.05 8.26
C GLU A 180 1.08 -1.24 7.55
N ASN A 181 1.85 -2.07 8.27
CA ASN A 181 2.42 -3.30 7.71
C ASN A 181 1.49 -4.50 7.80
N GLN A 182 0.30 -4.35 8.41
CA GLN A 182 -0.71 -5.40 8.57
C GLN A 182 -2.07 -4.99 7.99
N VAL A 183 -2.05 -4.35 6.82
CA VAL A 183 -3.27 -4.03 6.06
C VAL A 183 -3.51 -5.15 5.06
N ARG A 184 -4.62 -5.85 5.22
CA ARG A 184 -4.98 -7.07 4.46
C ARG A 184 -6.20 -6.82 3.60
N LEU A 185 -6.23 -7.46 2.45
CA LEU A 185 -7.35 -7.41 1.50
C LEU A 185 -7.93 -8.81 1.32
N ARG A 186 -9.24 -8.94 1.49
CA ARG A 186 -9.98 -10.18 1.26
C ARG A 186 -11.19 -9.90 0.39
N GLY A 187 -11.49 -10.78 -0.53
CA GLY A 187 -12.65 -10.63 -1.39
C GLY A 187 -13.25 -11.97 -1.77
N VAL A 188 -14.54 -11.97 -1.99
CA VAL A 188 -15.34 -13.16 -2.32
C VAL A 188 -16.03 -12.96 -3.67
N SER A 189 -15.95 -13.95 -4.58
CA SER A 189 -16.60 -13.89 -5.88
C SER A 189 -16.15 -12.65 -6.68
N ASP A 190 -17.03 -11.72 -7.03
CA ASP A 190 -16.67 -10.43 -7.62
C ASP A 190 -15.64 -9.67 -6.78
N GLY A 191 -15.72 -9.77 -5.44
CA GLY A 191 -14.71 -9.22 -4.54
C GLY A 191 -13.35 -9.91 -4.69
N GLY A 192 -13.33 -11.20 -5.03
CA GLY A 192 -12.11 -11.95 -5.38
C GLY A 192 -11.48 -11.42 -6.68
N ILE A 193 -12.29 -11.06 -7.67
CA ILE A 193 -11.83 -10.34 -8.88
C ILE A 193 -11.22 -8.99 -8.48
N GLY A 194 -11.88 -8.26 -7.57
CA GLY A 194 -11.39 -7.00 -7.00
C GLY A 194 -10.04 -7.14 -6.29
N CYS A 195 -9.82 -8.27 -5.59
CA CYS A 195 -8.52 -8.58 -5.00
C CYS A 195 -7.42 -8.68 -6.06
N TYR A 196 -7.66 -9.36 -7.16
CA TYR A 196 -6.71 -9.43 -8.28
C TYR A 196 -6.51 -8.06 -8.95
N TYR A 197 -7.57 -7.27 -9.09
CA TYR A 197 -7.46 -5.92 -9.62
C TYR A 197 -6.52 -5.06 -8.77
N LEU A 198 -6.74 -4.99 -7.45
CA LEU A 198 -5.92 -4.20 -6.54
C LEU A 198 -4.50 -4.74 -6.40
N ALA A 199 -4.32 -6.08 -6.48
CA ALA A 199 -2.98 -6.69 -6.55
C ALA A 199 -2.20 -6.26 -7.79
N ASN A 200 -2.87 -5.87 -8.85
CA ASN A 200 -2.25 -5.44 -10.10
C ASN A 200 -2.12 -3.92 -10.23
N ALA A 201 -3.12 -3.18 -9.77
CA ALA A 201 -3.19 -1.72 -9.92
C ALA A 201 -2.51 -0.98 -8.78
N ASP A 202 -2.63 -1.47 -7.54
CA ASP A 202 -2.27 -0.72 -6.36
C ASP A 202 -1.93 -1.61 -5.16
N GLN A 203 -0.74 -2.16 -5.22
CA GLN A 203 -0.23 -3.11 -4.23
C GLN A 203 0.34 -2.47 -2.96
N THR A 204 0.68 -1.19 -3.00
CA THR A 204 1.51 -0.56 -1.96
C THR A 204 1.00 -0.76 -0.53
N PRO A 205 -0.31 -0.67 -0.22
CA PRO A 205 -0.79 -0.80 1.15
C PRO A 205 -0.90 -2.25 1.66
N TRP A 206 -0.98 -3.25 0.77
CA TRP A 206 -1.38 -4.59 1.16
C TRP A 206 -0.23 -5.44 1.68
N SER A 207 -0.45 -6.09 2.81
CA SER A 207 0.44 -7.14 3.34
C SER A 207 0.09 -8.51 2.76
N VAL A 208 -1.20 -8.86 2.80
CA VAL A 208 -1.75 -10.10 2.25
C VAL A 208 -3.00 -9.80 1.43
N ILE A 209 -3.16 -10.50 0.33
CA ILE A 209 -4.34 -10.45 -0.54
C ILE A 209 -4.94 -11.85 -0.62
N THR A 210 -6.23 -11.96 -0.32
CA THR A 210 -6.93 -13.24 -0.20
C THR A 210 -8.16 -13.28 -1.11
N PRO A 211 -8.02 -13.63 -2.40
CA PRO A 211 -9.13 -13.84 -3.31
C PRO A 211 -9.77 -15.20 -3.06
N PHE A 212 -11.06 -15.22 -2.72
CA PHE A 212 -11.85 -16.42 -2.52
C PHE A 212 -12.86 -16.59 -3.64
N ILE A 213 -12.90 -17.77 -4.25
CA ILE A 213 -13.80 -18.13 -5.35
C ILE A 213 -13.94 -16.99 -6.37
N GLY A 214 -12.81 -16.35 -6.69
CA GLY A 214 -12.71 -15.25 -7.66
C GLY A 214 -12.12 -15.72 -8.97
N SER A 215 -12.31 -14.92 -10.02
CA SER A 215 -11.82 -15.21 -11.36
C SER A 215 -10.71 -14.24 -11.78
N LEU A 216 -9.49 -14.74 -11.93
CA LEU A 216 -8.40 -13.96 -12.53
C LEU A 216 -8.61 -13.82 -14.05
N ARG A 217 -9.19 -14.84 -14.68
CA ARG A 217 -9.52 -14.83 -16.12
C ARG A 217 -10.53 -13.74 -16.46
N ALA A 218 -11.61 -13.61 -15.64
CA ALA A 218 -12.65 -12.59 -15.87
C ALA A 218 -12.09 -11.16 -15.79
N LEU A 219 -11.07 -10.93 -14.99
CA LEU A 219 -10.44 -9.61 -14.84
C LEU A 219 -9.95 -9.03 -16.19
N ASN A 220 -9.53 -9.88 -17.13
CA ASN A 220 -9.09 -9.44 -18.46
C ASN A 220 -10.17 -8.69 -19.27
N GLN A 221 -11.44 -9.06 -19.07
CA GLN A 221 -12.57 -8.46 -19.78
C GLN A 221 -13.25 -7.34 -18.99
N LEU A 222 -13.13 -7.37 -17.68
CA LEU A 222 -13.86 -6.49 -16.76
C LEU A 222 -13.08 -5.25 -16.38
N SER A 223 -11.74 -5.35 -16.34
CA SER A 223 -10.86 -4.29 -15.84
C SER A 223 -10.89 -3.05 -16.74
N ASP A 224 -10.92 -1.87 -16.14
CA ASP A 224 -10.77 -0.58 -16.79
C ASP A 224 -9.30 -0.26 -17.15
N ARG A 225 -8.37 -1.20 -16.96
CA ARG A 225 -6.94 -1.08 -17.27
C ARG A 225 -6.32 -2.40 -17.74
N GLN A 226 -5.12 -2.33 -18.29
CA GLN A 226 -4.35 -3.53 -18.64
C GLN A 226 -3.84 -4.27 -17.39
N ILE A 227 -3.80 -5.60 -17.48
CA ILE A 227 -3.35 -6.48 -16.41
C ILE A 227 -1.94 -6.99 -16.73
N TYR A 228 -1.06 -6.91 -15.74
CA TYR A 228 0.34 -7.30 -15.85
C TYR A 228 0.66 -8.44 -14.88
N LEU A 229 0.96 -9.63 -15.40
CA LEU A 229 1.35 -10.79 -14.57
C LEU A 229 2.58 -10.48 -13.71
N SER A 230 3.52 -9.69 -14.24
CA SER A 230 4.72 -9.25 -13.50
C SER A 230 4.40 -8.56 -12.18
N ASN A 231 3.30 -7.80 -12.10
CA ASN A 231 2.93 -7.09 -10.87
C ASN A 231 2.54 -8.05 -9.74
N PHE A 232 1.96 -9.22 -10.05
CA PHE A 232 1.57 -10.20 -9.02
C PHE A 232 2.76 -10.83 -8.29
N ILE A 233 3.97 -10.82 -8.87
CA ILE A 233 5.19 -11.37 -8.26
C ILE A 233 5.47 -10.77 -6.87
N ASN A 234 5.10 -9.51 -6.67
CA ASN A 234 5.35 -8.81 -5.43
C ASN A 234 4.37 -9.17 -4.30
N SER A 235 3.18 -9.70 -4.64
CA SER A 235 2.08 -9.91 -3.69
C SER A 235 2.23 -11.21 -2.90
N SER A 236 1.92 -11.15 -1.61
CA SER A 236 1.63 -12.35 -0.82
C SER A 236 0.14 -12.66 -0.97
N MET A 237 -0.20 -13.75 -1.67
CA MET A 237 -1.59 -14.14 -1.95
C MET A 237 -1.93 -15.50 -1.39
N PHE A 238 -3.11 -15.62 -0.79
CA PHE A 238 -3.71 -16.90 -0.41
C PHE A 238 -5.02 -17.08 -1.20
N ILE A 239 -4.95 -17.87 -2.26
CA ILE A 239 -6.03 -18.08 -3.21
C ILE A 239 -6.82 -19.32 -2.82
N VAL A 240 -8.15 -19.24 -2.83
CA VAL A 240 -9.03 -20.40 -2.64
C VAL A 240 -10.08 -20.43 -3.73
N ASN A 241 -10.14 -21.52 -4.48
CA ASN A 241 -11.23 -21.82 -5.42
C ASN A 241 -11.80 -23.20 -5.14
N THR A 242 -13.02 -23.46 -5.61
CA THR A 242 -13.72 -24.72 -5.41
C THR A 242 -13.86 -25.46 -6.72
N ASN A 243 -13.79 -26.79 -6.70
CA ASN A 243 -13.85 -27.61 -7.92
C ASN A 243 -15.26 -27.80 -8.49
N GLN A 244 -16.30 -27.47 -7.71
CA GLN A 244 -17.71 -27.54 -8.13
C GLN A 244 -18.31 -26.13 -8.34
N ASP A 245 -17.45 -25.13 -8.53
CA ASP A 245 -17.88 -23.76 -8.81
C ASP A 245 -18.53 -23.67 -10.20
N GLU A 246 -19.82 -23.41 -10.24
CA GLU A 246 -20.61 -23.29 -11.46
C GLU A 246 -20.56 -21.90 -12.08
N ILE A 247 -19.99 -20.90 -11.39
CA ILE A 247 -19.84 -19.51 -11.86
C ILE A 247 -18.43 -19.29 -12.41
N PHE A 248 -17.41 -19.69 -11.62
CA PHE A 248 -16.00 -19.59 -12.00
C PHE A 248 -15.37 -20.98 -12.02
N ASP A 249 -15.72 -21.76 -13.06
CA ASP A 249 -15.25 -23.14 -13.25
C ASP A 249 -13.73 -23.22 -13.18
N ILE A 250 -13.25 -24.03 -12.26
CA ILE A 250 -11.81 -24.21 -11.97
C ILE A 250 -11.00 -24.64 -13.20
N THR A 251 -11.60 -25.34 -14.15
CA THR A 251 -10.94 -25.75 -15.40
C THR A 251 -10.40 -24.55 -16.19
N TRP A 252 -11.10 -23.42 -16.13
CA TRP A 252 -10.72 -22.20 -16.82
C TRP A 252 -9.85 -21.29 -15.96
N GLU A 253 -9.92 -21.39 -14.64
CA GLU A 253 -9.12 -20.57 -13.71
C GLU A 253 -7.74 -21.20 -13.44
N GLN A 254 -7.64 -22.53 -13.44
CA GLN A 254 -6.42 -23.28 -13.10
C GLN A 254 -5.18 -22.86 -13.92
N PRO A 255 -5.26 -22.61 -15.23
CA PRO A 255 -4.12 -22.13 -16.03
C PRO A 255 -3.55 -20.80 -15.52
N TYR A 256 -4.41 -19.86 -15.11
CA TYR A 256 -4.01 -18.56 -14.57
C TYR A 256 -3.41 -18.72 -13.17
N ILE A 257 -4.01 -19.53 -12.32
CA ILE A 257 -3.51 -19.84 -10.98
C ILE A 257 -2.14 -20.51 -11.07
N ASN A 258 -1.98 -21.54 -11.93
CA ASN A 258 -0.70 -22.19 -12.15
C ASN A 258 0.38 -21.21 -12.60
N LYS A 259 0.03 -20.25 -13.46
CA LYS A 259 0.95 -19.20 -13.86
C LYS A 259 1.37 -18.34 -12.68
N LEU A 260 0.45 -17.92 -11.82
CA LEU A 260 0.79 -17.15 -10.60
C LEU A 260 1.71 -17.95 -9.68
N LEU A 261 1.44 -19.23 -9.46
CA LEU A 261 2.28 -20.11 -8.64
C LEU A 261 3.68 -20.28 -9.23
N SER A 262 3.80 -20.29 -10.57
CA SER A 262 5.10 -20.43 -11.25
C SER A 262 5.97 -19.18 -11.17
N ILE A 263 5.38 -17.98 -11.02
CA ILE A 263 6.10 -16.69 -11.01
C ILE A 263 6.29 -16.12 -9.60
N SER A 264 5.50 -16.54 -8.61
CA SER A 264 5.55 -15.98 -7.25
C SER A 264 5.60 -17.06 -6.19
N SER A 265 6.72 -17.13 -5.48
CA SER A 265 6.88 -17.99 -4.29
C SER A 265 6.08 -17.53 -3.08
N LYS A 266 5.46 -16.33 -3.14
CA LYS A 266 4.63 -15.76 -2.07
C LYS A 266 3.14 -16.05 -2.27
N THR A 267 2.79 -16.82 -3.31
CA THR A 267 1.42 -17.21 -3.61
C THR A 267 1.16 -18.64 -3.15
N SER A 268 0.11 -18.84 -2.38
CA SER A 268 -0.42 -20.15 -1.99
C SER A 268 -1.79 -20.34 -2.61
N PHE A 269 -2.11 -21.55 -3.00
CA PHE A 269 -3.40 -21.92 -3.57
C PHE A 269 -3.96 -23.15 -2.87
N VAL A 270 -5.25 -23.10 -2.55
CA VAL A 270 -6.02 -24.23 -2.04
C VAL A 270 -7.24 -24.46 -2.94
N GLN A 271 -7.32 -25.62 -3.52
CA GLN A 271 -8.52 -26.11 -4.19
C GLN A 271 -9.38 -26.90 -3.20
N VAL A 272 -10.65 -26.55 -3.11
CA VAL A 272 -11.61 -27.26 -2.24
C VAL A 272 -12.49 -28.19 -3.08
N ASP A 273 -12.44 -29.50 -2.79
CA ASP A 273 -13.01 -30.51 -3.67
C ASP A 273 -14.53 -30.70 -3.58
N SER A 274 -15.16 -30.28 -2.51
CA SER A 274 -16.57 -30.61 -2.21
C SER A 274 -17.49 -29.41 -2.09
N SER A 275 -17.10 -28.25 -2.61
CA SER A 275 -17.88 -27.03 -2.46
C SER A 275 -18.21 -26.40 -3.82
N ARG A 276 -19.43 -25.84 -3.91
CA ARG A 276 -19.91 -25.03 -5.03
C ARG A 276 -19.42 -23.59 -4.85
N HIS A 277 -20.02 -22.61 -5.55
CA HIS A 277 -19.74 -21.18 -5.38
C HIS A 277 -20.21 -20.66 -4.01
N SER A 278 -19.53 -21.07 -2.94
CA SER A 278 -19.90 -20.76 -1.55
C SER A 278 -18.69 -20.72 -0.63
N LEU A 279 -18.87 -20.21 0.59
CA LEU A 279 -17.85 -20.13 1.64
C LEU A 279 -18.03 -21.22 2.73
N LEU A 280 -18.78 -22.30 2.48
CA LEU A 280 -19.01 -23.37 3.44
C LEU A 280 -17.71 -24.05 3.91
N TRP A 281 -16.66 -23.98 3.12
CA TRP A 281 -15.29 -24.45 3.42
C TRP A 281 -14.51 -23.53 4.38
N TYR A 282 -14.93 -22.27 4.54
CA TYR A 282 -14.15 -21.26 5.27
C TYR A 282 -13.78 -21.66 6.70
N PRO A 283 -14.67 -22.27 7.53
CA PRO A 283 -14.30 -22.70 8.88
C PRO A 283 -13.13 -23.68 8.91
N ALA A 284 -13.04 -24.58 7.93
CA ALA A 284 -11.95 -25.56 7.84
C ALA A 284 -10.59 -24.95 7.45
N LEU A 285 -10.59 -23.85 6.72
CA LEU A 285 -9.36 -23.18 6.27
C LEU A 285 -8.99 -21.94 7.09
N LYS A 286 -9.84 -21.50 8.02
CA LYS A 286 -9.67 -20.28 8.79
C LYS A 286 -8.29 -20.17 9.44
N ASP A 287 -7.84 -21.23 10.11
CA ASP A 287 -6.56 -21.25 10.82
C ASP A 287 -5.37 -21.18 9.86
N SER A 288 -5.47 -21.82 8.70
CA SER A 288 -4.44 -21.76 7.65
C SER A 288 -4.33 -20.36 7.06
N ILE A 289 -5.47 -19.69 6.82
CA ILE A 289 -5.52 -18.31 6.35
C ILE A 289 -4.92 -17.37 7.38
N GLU A 290 -5.29 -17.50 8.65
CA GLU A 290 -4.75 -16.65 9.72
C GLU A 290 -3.25 -16.89 9.95
N ARG A 291 -2.77 -18.13 9.84
CA ARG A 291 -1.34 -18.44 9.86
C ARG A 291 -0.61 -17.77 8.70
N PHE A 292 -1.17 -17.83 7.48
CA PHE A 292 -0.60 -17.13 6.33
C PHE A 292 -0.54 -15.62 6.56
N ASN A 293 -1.59 -15.02 7.10
CA ASN A 293 -1.64 -13.62 7.47
C ASN A 293 -0.55 -13.21 8.47
N GLN A 294 -0.26 -14.07 9.46
CA GLN A 294 0.76 -13.80 10.50
C GLN A 294 2.19 -13.90 9.96
N LEU A 295 2.41 -14.68 8.91
CA LEU A 295 3.73 -14.89 8.31
C LEU A 295 4.10 -13.83 7.25
N HIS A 296 3.15 -13.00 6.82
CA HIS A 296 3.33 -12.10 5.69
C HIS A 296 2.94 -10.66 6.03
N ASP A 297 3.73 -10.03 6.90
CA ASP A 297 3.65 -8.58 7.07
C ASP A 297 4.17 -7.87 5.81
N ARG A 298 3.65 -6.67 5.52
CA ARG A 298 4.15 -5.85 4.43
C ARG A 298 5.60 -5.45 4.72
N ASN A 299 6.52 -5.76 3.80
CA ASN A 299 7.83 -5.13 3.75
C ASN A 299 7.71 -3.84 2.91
N PRO A 300 7.84 -2.63 3.48
CA PRO A 300 7.78 -1.39 2.72
C PRO A 300 8.99 -1.20 1.80
N PHE A 301 10.12 -1.84 2.11
CA PHE A 301 11.40 -1.67 1.43
C PHE A 301 12.03 -3.01 1.00
N PRO A 302 11.39 -3.78 0.08
CA PRO A 302 11.96 -5.03 -0.39
C PRO A 302 13.20 -4.78 -1.27
N ASP A 303 14.19 -5.66 -1.18
CA ASP A 303 15.40 -5.58 -2.01
C ASP A 303 15.15 -5.92 -3.49
N ALA A 304 14.07 -6.61 -3.81
CA ALA A 304 13.69 -6.92 -5.18
C ALA A 304 12.21 -6.60 -5.40
N LEU A 305 11.92 -5.93 -6.51
CA LEU A 305 10.55 -5.63 -6.92
C LEU A 305 10.44 -5.42 -8.42
N ILE A 306 9.24 -5.63 -8.93
CA ILE A 306 8.89 -5.43 -10.35
C ILE A 306 7.65 -4.55 -10.38
N TRP A 307 7.60 -3.60 -11.30
CA TRP A 307 6.40 -2.80 -11.53
C TRP A 307 6.21 -2.47 -13.00
N GLN A 308 5.01 -2.67 -13.48
CA GLN A 308 4.62 -2.38 -14.86
C GLN A 308 3.32 -1.57 -14.90
N THR A 309 3.26 -0.55 -15.75
CA THR A 309 2.06 0.26 -15.93
C THR A 309 2.02 0.93 -17.29
N GLU A 310 0.82 1.13 -17.80
CA GLU A 310 0.49 1.98 -18.95
C GLU A 310 0.12 3.42 -18.53
N ASP A 311 -0.25 3.62 -17.24
CA ASP A 311 -0.70 4.91 -16.71
C ASP A 311 0.22 5.36 -15.56
N VAL A 312 1.20 6.19 -15.91
CA VAL A 312 2.18 6.71 -14.94
C VAL A 312 1.59 7.76 -13.98
N VAL A 313 0.45 8.36 -14.34
CA VAL A 313 -0.20 9.39 -13.51
C VAL A 313 -0.90 8.75 -12.33
N LYS A 314 -1.70 7.72 -12.57
CA LYS A 314 -2.46 7.01 -11.54
C LYS A 314 -1.64 5.88 -10.89
N TYR A 315 -0.98 5.07 -11.69
CA TYR A 315 -0.37 3.80 -11.28
C TYR A 315 1.15 3.75 -11.50
N GLY A 316 1.79 4.91 -11.67
CA GLY A 316 3.24 4.98 -11.91
C GLY A 316 4.08 4.50 -10.72
N ARG A 317 3.54 4.45 -9.50
CA ARG A 317 4.31 4.16 -8.29
C ARG A 317 3.97 2.82 -7.67
N TYR A 318 5.05 2.12 -7.27
CA TYR A 318 4.98 1.00 -6.35
C TYR A 318 6.06 1.15 -5.27
N LYS A 319 5.64 1.26 -4.00
CA LYS A 319 6.53 1.47 -2.84
C LYS A 319 7.53 2.61 -3.09
N TYR A 320 8.84 2.30 -3.16
CA TYR A 320 9.91 3.28 -3.31
C TYR A 320 10.35 3.54 -4.76
N ILE A 321 9.68 2.96 -5.75
CA ILE A 321 9.94 3.24 -7.16
C ILE A 321 8.75 3.93 -7.84
N ARG A 322 9.05 4.76 -8.83
CA ARG A 322 8.04 5.40 -9.65
C ARG A 322 8.48 5.52 -11.09
N ILE A 323 7.67 5.05 -12.02
CA ILE A 323 7.79 5.34 -13.46
C ILE A 323 7.23 6.74 -13.67
N ASP A 324 8.05 7.67 -14.17
CA ASP A 324 7.67 9.07 -14.38
C ASP A 324 7.25 9.35 -15.82
N LYS A 325 7.89 8.65 -16.79
CA LYS A 325 7.63 8.87 -18.21
C LYS A 325 7.83 7.59 -19.01
N LEU A 326 6.85 7.27 -19.84
CA LEU A 326 6.91 6.17 -20.79
C LEU A 326 7.63 6.58 -22.08
N GLY A 327 8.30 5.61 -22.71
CA GLY A 327 8.87 5.71 -24.03
C GLY A 327 7.87 5.30 -25.11
N SER A 328 8.21 5.60 -26.36
CA SER A 328 7.51 5.01 -27.49
C SER A 328 7.95 3.54 -27.63
N LEU A 329 7.07 2.62 -27.27
CA LEU A 329 7.30 1.19 -27.52
C LEU A 329 6.72 0.83 -28.88
N SER A 330 7.47 0.03 -29.63
CA SER A 330 6.89 -0.73 -30.74
C SER A 330 5.88 -1.75 -30.16
N LYS A 331 4.73 -1.90 -30.78
CA LYS A 331 3.70 -2.88 -30.39
C LYS A 331 4.21 -4.33 -30.27
N ASN A 332 5.36 -4.62 -30.88
CA ASN A 332 5.94 -5.96 -30.96
C ASN A 332 6.71 -6.42 -29.72
N ASN A 333 6.99 -5.56 -28.73
CA ASN A 333 7.70 -5.96 -27.50
C ASN A 333 6.78 -6.55 -26.42
N ASN A 334 5.52 -6.80 -26.74
CA ASN A 334 4.54 -7.38 -25.81
C ASN A 334 4.52 -8.91 -25.79
N ALA A 335 5.31 -9.57 -26.61
CA ALA A 335 5.38 -11.03 -26.71
C ALA A 335 6.41 -11.62 -25.72
N ASN A 336 6.31 -11.27 -24.45
CA ASN A 336 7.05 -12.01 -23.42
C ASN A 336 6.25 -13.24 -23.04
N ASP A 337 6.92 -14.38 -22.92
CA ASP A 337 6.40 -15.66 -22.39
C ASP A 337 5.72 -15.50 -21.02
N GLU A 338 6.03 -14.43 -20.30
CA GLU A 338 5.45 -14.07 -19.01
C GLU A 338 3.93 -13.82 -19.07
N ASN A 339 3.37 -13.34 -20.22
CA ASN A 339 1.93 -13.10 -20.39
C ASN A 339 1.18 -14.27 -21.05
N GLN A 340 1.72 -15.47 -21.00
CA GLN A 340 1.09 -16.65 -21.55
C GLN A 340 0.69 -17.64 -20.47
N VAL A 341 -0.47 -18.27 -20.67
CA VAL A 341 -0.97 -19.41 -19.90
C VAL A 341 -1.17 -20.60 -20.80
N GLN A 342 -0.97 -21.80 -20.27
CA GLN A 342 -1.20 -23.04 -21.00
C GLN A 342 -2.66 -23.47 -20.84
N MET A 343 -3.43 -23.46 -21.91
CA MET A 343 -4.83 -23.88 -21.96
C MET A 343 -4.99 -25.00 -23.00
N LEU A 344 -5.56 -26.14 -22.60
CA LEU A 344 -5.84 -27.28 -23.48
C LEU A 344 -4.62 -27.70 -24.35
N GLY A 345 -3.43 -27.67 -23.76
CA GLY A 345 -2.19 -28.05 -24.43
C GLY A 345 -1.55 -26.96 -25.31
N THR A 346 -2.17 -25.81 -25.47
CA THR A 346 -1.67 -24.65 -26.25
C THR A 346 -1.34 -23.46 -25.32
N PHE A 347 -0.33 -22.67 -25.70
CA PHE A 347 -0.08 -21.39 -25.04
C PHE A 347 -0.95 -20.30 -25.65
N VAL A 348 -1.71 -19.60 -24.79
CA VAL A 348 -2.55 -18.46 -25.16
C VAL A 348 -2.15 -17.23 -24.36
N GLN A 349 -2.36 -16.06 -24.92
CA GLN A 349 -2.13 -14.81 -24.21
C GLN A 349 -3.12 -14.69 -23.05
N ALA A 350 -2.61 -14.53 -21.82
CA ALA A 350 -3.43 -14.46 -20.63
C ALA A 350 -4.26 -13.17 -20.56
N PHE A 351 -3.64 -12.02 -20.88
CA PHE A 351 -4.27 -10.71 -20.82
C PHE A 351 -4.00 -9.90 -22.08
N SER A 352 -5.03 -9.20 -22.58
CA SER A 352 -4.91 -8.28 -23.70
C SER A 352 -4.03 -7.09 -23.36
N ARG A 353 -3.26 -6.61 -24.33
CA ARG A 353 -2.40 -5.42 -24.20
C ARG A 353 -2.55 -4.55 -25.43
N GLU A 354 -3.24 -3.45 -25.28
CA GLU A 354 -3.58 -2.55 -26.37
C GLU A 354 -2.70 -1.29 -26.40
N THR A 355 -2.23 -0.87 -25.21
CA THR A 355 -1.44 0.35 -25.06
C THR A 355 -0.02 0.04 -24.60
N PRO A 356 0.96 0.88 -25.00
CA PRO A 356 2.33 0.78 -24.51
C PRO A 356 2.41 0.92 -23.00
N SER A 357 3.29 0.14 -22.37
CA SER A 357 3.54 0.18 -20.94
C SER A 357 5.02 0.30 -20.62
N GLY A 358 5.34 0.76 -19.42
CA GLY A 358 6.70 0.77 -18.89
C GLY A 358 6.87 -0.29 -17.80
N LEU A 359 8.00 -0.98 -17.83
CA LEU A 359 8.41 -2.00 -16.85
C LEU A 359 9.69 -1.57 -16.17
N LEU A 360 9.73 -1.67 -14.85
CA LEU A 360 10.92 -1.61 -14.02
C LEU A 360 11.10 -2.94 -13.27
N LYS A 361 12.29 -3.55 -13.40
CA LYS A 361 12.78 -4.61 -12.51
C LYS A 361 13.91 -4.02 -11.68
N VAL A 362 13.76 -4.05 -10.36
CA VAL A 362 14.70 -3.39 -9.43
C VAL A 362 15.23 -4.42 -8.45
N THR A 363 16.54 -4.43 -8.29
CA THR A 363 17.23 -5.15 -7.20
C THR A 363 18.14 -4.20 -6.47
N LYS A 364 18.26 -4.36 -5.16
CA LYS A 364 19.10 -3.56 -4.29
C LYS A 364 19.98 -4.44 -3.42
N SER A 365 21.23 -4.09 -3.31
CA SER A 365 22.17 -4.67 -2.36
C SER A 365 22.97 -3.54 -1.73
N ASN A 366 22.88 -3.38 -0.42
CA ASN A 366 23.42 -2.22 0.29
C ASN A 366 22.95 -0.90 -0.36
N ASN A 367 23.85 0.00 -0.74
CA ASN A 367 23.54 1.26 -1.43
C ASN A 367 23.59 1.18 -2.97
N VAL A 368 23.64 -0.03 -3.54
CA VAL A 368 23.65 -0.23 -4.99
C VAL A 368 22.26 -0.70 -5.45
N VAL A 369 21.66 0.08 -6.32
CA VAL A 369 20.37 -0.24 -6.97
C VAL A 369 20.62 -0.59 -8.42
N THR A 370 20.23 -1.79 -8.84
CA THR A 370 20.27 -2.22 -10.24
C THR A 370 18.86 -2.18 -10.79
N VAL A 371 18.68 -1.53 -11.92
CA VAL A 371 17.38 -1.33 -12.58
C VAL A 371 17.44 -1.80 -14.01
N GLU A 372 16.57 -2.72 -14.37
CA GLU A 372 16.27 -3.09 -15.76
C GLU A 372 14.97 -2.42 -16.18
N THR A 373 14.95 -1.82 -17.36
CA THR A 373 13.80 -1.07 -17.84
C THR A 373 13.39 -1.51 -19.25
N GLN A 374 12.08 -1.52 -19.46
CA GLN A 374 11.50 -1.64 -20.81
C GLN A 374 10.43 -0.56 -20.97
N GLY A 375 10.49 0.22 -22.06
CA GLY A 375 9.50 1.25 -22.34
C GLY A 375 9.44 2.40 -21.34
N VAL A 376 10.52 2.66 -20.61
CA VAL A 376 10.62 3.73 -19.63
C VAL A 376 11.67 4.75 -20.08
N LEU A 377 11.31 6.03 -20.14
CA LEU A 377 12.22 7.14 -20.40
C LEU A 377 12.73 7.81 -19.12
N GLN A 378 11.94 7.75 -18.06
CA GLN A 378 12.31 8.34 -16.78
C GLN A 378 11.64 7.61 -15.63
N TYR A 379 12.41 7.43 -14.56
CA TYR A 379 11.90 6.88 -13.31
C TYR A 379 12.53 7.58 -12.10
N THR A 380 11.92 7.42 -10.93
CA THR A 380 12.41 7.93 -9.65
C THR A 380 12.58 6.79 -8.65
N ILE A 381 13.72 6.80 -7.94
CA ILE A 381 13.93 6.01 -6.71
C ILE A 381 13.69 6.93 -5.53
N LEU A 382 12.78 6.55 -4.63
CA LEU A 382 12.53 7.23 -3.37
C LEU A 382 13.46 6.65 -2.31
N VAL A 383 14.24 7.51 -1.69
CA VAL A 383 15.28 7.10 -0.74
C VAL A 383 14.76 7.26 0.69
N SER A 384 14.85 6.20 1.47
CA SER A 384 14.50 6.17 2.90
C SER A 384 15.73 5.84 3.73
N PRO A 385 15.92 6.48 4.90
CA PRO A 385 16.97 6.08 5.85
C PRO A 385 16.81 4.64 6.37
N ASP A 386 15.56 4.10 6.36
CA ASP A 386 15.28 2.72 6.77
C ASP A 386 15.74 1.70 5.70
N HIS A 387 16.16 2.16 4.53
CA HIS A 387 16.53 1.31 3.39
C HIS A 387 17.90 1.61 2.81
N PHE A 388 18.41 2.83 2.98
CA PHE A 388 19.69 3.29 2.48
C PHE A 388 20.55 3.88 3.61
N ASP A 389 21.86 3.60 3.57
CA ASP A 389 22.84 4.32 4.39
C ASP A 389 23.13 5.68 3.75
N LEU A 390 22.58 6.75 4.33
CA LEU A 390 22.75 8.11 3.81
C LEU A 390 24.13 8.71 4.08
N THR A 391 24.99 8.03 4.84
CA THR A 391 26.38 8.46 5.08
C THR A 391 27.32 7.99 3.98
N SER A 392 26.88 7.07 3.14
CA SER A 392 27.64 6.46 2.05
C SER A 392 27.01 6.79 0.69
N PRO A 393 27.78 6.83 -0.41
CA PRO A 393 27.24 7.08 -1.74
C PRO A 393 26.18 6.04 -2.14
N VAL A 394 25.08 6.50 -2.71
CA VAL A 394 24.09 5.67 -3.41
C VAL A 394 24.50 5.55 -4.86
N LYS A 395 24.49 4.33 -5.40
CA LYS A 395 24.79 4.04 -6.80
C LYS A 395 23.58 3.42 -7.50
N ILE A 396 23.24 3.95 -8.67
CA ILE A 396 22.18 3.37 -9.52
C ILE A 396 22.78 2.93 -10.85
N ILE A 397 22.52 1.68 -11.21
CA ILE A 397 22.93 1.07 -12.48
C ILE A 397 21.65 0.77 -13.26
N THR A 398 21.45 1.40 -14.42
CA THR A 398 20.29 1.19 -15.29
C THR A 398 20.73 0.50 -16.56
N ASN A 399 20.15 -0.67 -16.88
CA ASN A 399 20.47 -1.45 -18.07
C ASN A 399 21.99 -1.69 -18.24
N GLY A 400 22.68 -1.99 -17.14
CA GLY A 400 24.11 -2.24 -17.09
C GLY A 400 25.01 -0.98 -17.10
N LYS A 401 24.43 0.23 -17.19
CA LYS A 401 25.19 1.50 -17.20
C LYS A 401 24.98 2.28 -15.90
N LYS A 402 26.03 2.91 -15.38
CA LYS A 402 25.92 3.80 -14.23
C LYS A 402 25.07 5.04 -14.59
N SER A 403 23.97 5.24 -13.86
CA SER A 403 23.04 6.35 -14.06
C SER A 403 23.12 7.40 -12.95
N PHE A 404 23.56 6.99 -11.75
CA PHE A 404 23.76 7.89 -10.62
C PHE A 404 24.84 7.32 -9.68
N GLU A 405 25.63 8.19 -9.07
CA GLU A 405 26.49 7.86 -7.94
C GLU A 405 26.77 9.15 -7.14
N GLY A 406 26.44 9.15 -5.83
CA GLY A 406 26.70 10.31 -4.98
C GLY A 406 26.05 10.18 -3.60
N ILE A 407 26.45 11.08 -2.70
CA ILE A 407 25.80 11.22 -1.39
C ILE A 407 24.41 11.81 -1.60
N VAL A 408 23.42 11.22 -0.95
CA VAL A 408 22.04 11.67 -0.97
C VAL A 408 21.73 12.39 0.32
N HIS A 409 21.47 13.69 0.22
CA HIS A 409 21.12 14.50 1.38
C HIS A 409 19.63 14.41 1.68
N PRO A 410 19.24 14.12 2.93
CA PRO A 410 17.85 14.12 3.34
C PRO A 410 17.25 15.53 3.26
N ASP A 411 15.99 15.60 2.81
CA ASP A 411 15.22 16.83 2.59
C ASP A 411 13.88 16.79 3.32
N VAL A 412 13.64 17.82 4.14
CA VAL A 412 12.40 17.97 4.95
C VAL A 412 11.17 18.12 4.05
N GLU A 413 11.27 18.86 2.95
CA GLU A 413 10.15 19.04 2.03
C GLU A 413 9.75 17.72 1.36
N THR A 414 10.74 16.94 0.92
CA THR A 414 10.52 15.60 0.34
C THR A 414 9.88 14.67 1.36
N LEU A 415 10.34 14.68 2.60
CA LEU A 415 9.77 13.85 3.67
C LEU A 415 8.29 14.17 3.90
N LEU A 416 7.96 15.44 4.07
CA LEU A 416 6.59 15.89 4.28
C LEU A 416 5.69 15.70 3.04
N LYS A 417 6.22 15.92 1.83
CA LYS A 417 5.52 15.67 0.57
C LYS A 417 5.01 14.22 0.48
N TRP A 418 5.86 13.25 0.76
CA TRP A 418 5.50 11.84 0.68
C TRP A 418 4.66 11.38 1.86
N ASN A 419 4.93 11.88 3.06
CA ASN A 419 4.08 11.59 4.21
C ASN A 419 2.65 12.12 4.03
N LEU A 420 2.47 13.32 3.45
CA LEU A 420 1.16 13.87 3.08
C LEU A 420 0.40 12.96 2.11
N LYS A 421 1.12 12.39 1.13
CA LYS A 421 0.52 11.55 0.09
C LYS A 421 0.14 10.16 0.62
N ASP A 422 1.01 9.56 1.42
CA ASP A 422 0.90 8.15 1.80
C ASP A 422 0.18 7.96 3.13
N ASN A 423 0.26 8.95 4.02
CA ASN A 423 -0.20 8.83 5.39
C ASN A 423 0.26 7.51 6.02
N ASP A 424 1.57 7.19 5.87
CA ASP A 424 2.18 5.92 6.23
C ASP A 424 3.43 6.15 7.07
N ARG A 425 3.40 5.71 8.32
CA ARG A 425 4.50 5.89 9.29
C ARG A 425 5.66 4.91 9.07
N LYS A 426 5.39 3.84 8.35
CA LYS A 426 6.36 2.75 8.08
C LYS A 426 7.03 2.88 6.72
N MET A 427 6.66 3.89 5.93
CA MET A 427 7.19 4.11 4.59
C MET A 427 7.46 5.61 4.36
N LEU A 428 8.49 6.12 5.01
CA LEU A 428 8.91 7.52 4.94
C LEU A 428 10.10 7.69 3.99
N PHE A 429 10.10 8.77 3.22
CA PHE A 429 11.15 9.04 2.22
C PHE A 429 11.85 10.36 2.48
N ALA A 430 13.18 10.32 2.45
CA ALA A 430 14.05 11.45 2.71
C ALA A 430 14.48 12.21 1.46
N ALA A 431 14.51 11.55 0.31
CA ALA A 431 14.96 12.15 -0.95
C ALA A 431 14.41 11.43 -2.18
N GLU A 432 14.56 12.05 -3.34
CA GLU A 432 14.21 11.52 -4.67
C GLU A 432 15.46 11.51 -5.57
N ILE A 433 15.74 10.37 -6.19
CA ILE A 433 16.76 10.28 -7.26
C ILE A 433 16.00 10.05 -8.56
N LYS A 434 15.99 11.05 -9.43
CA LYS A 434 15.38 10.99 -10.77
C LYS A 434 16.41 10.54 -11.79
N VAL A 435 16.08 9.51 -12.54
CA VAL A 435 16.94 8.91 -13.58
C VAL A 435 16.26 9.03 -14.93
N LYS A 436 17.01 9.60 -15.90
CA LYS A 436 16.63 9.52 -17.32
C LYS A 436 17.27 8.26 -17.91
N VAL A 437 16.48 7.50 -18.64
CA VAL A 437 16.92 6.29 -19.35
C VAL A 437 17.38 6.69 -20.74
N ASN A 438 18.64 6.43 -21.05
CA ASN A 438 19.28 6.74 -22.35
C ASN A 438 19.22 5.53 -23.29
#